data_7fc3b2e36bd4dc7b1dd7f6774c88433e
#
_entry.id   7fc3b2e36bd4dc7b1dd7f6774c88433e
#
_cell.length_a   1.000
_cell.length_b   1.000
_cell.length_c   1.000
_cell.angle_alpha   90.00
_cell.angle_beta   90.00
_cell.angle_gamma   90.00
#
_symmetry.space_group_name_H-M   'P 1'
#
loop_
_entity.id
_entity.type
_entity.pdbx_description
1 polymer ?
#
loop_
_entity_poly.entity_id
_entity_poly.type
_entity_poly.pdbx_seq_one_letter_code
_entity_poly.pdbx_strand_id
1 'polypeptide(L)'
;MDPAVYDRWYQTARGHWIGEREAELLLEGLTPRPGESLLDVGCGTGHFTRAMAERLDGPVSGVDLDPARVEYARVHDARSVSYAVGDARALPYADASFDLVMSVAALCFVDDEAAAFREIVRVTRRRFAIGLLNRHSLLWLREGRGGGRGGYRGARWHTVAEARDLMRGLPVGDVRMHTAIHLPGGGPCARLVERVWPSRLPTGAFILVTGSRMQPDVRPVDLACSAAPTQETS
;
A
#
# COMPACT_ATOMS: atom_id res chain seq x y z
N MET A 1 -9.44 -18.51 -0.53
CA MET A 1 -9.77 -18.57 0.95
C MET A 1 -11.08 -17.87 1.15
N ASP A 2 -12.00 -18.45 1.92
CA ASP A 2 -13.27 -17.83 2.30
C ASP A 2 -13.03 -16.45 2.95
N PRO A 3 -13.68 -15.37 2.48
CA PRO A 3 -13.52 -14.01 3.01
C PRO A 3 -13.77 -13.91 4.52
N ALA A 4 -14.79 -14.60 5.04
CA ALA A 4 -15.13 -14.58 6.47
C ALA A 4 -14.07 -15.29 7.33
N VAL A 5 -13.41 -16.34 6.80
CA VAL A 5 -12.31 -17.01 7.50
C VAL A 5 -11.08 -16.11 7.55
N TYR A 6 -10.81 -15.38 6.47
CA TYR A 6 -9.71 -14.42 6.41
C TYR A 6 -9.92 -13.25 7.37
N ASP A 7 -11.11 -12.67 7.41
CA ASP A 7 -11.44 -11.52 8.27
C ASP A 7 -11.40 -11.91 9.77
N ARG A 8 -11.91 -13.11 10.12
CA ARG A 8 -11.81 -13.63 11.49
C ARG A 8 -10.41 -13.79 12.02
N TRP A 9 -9.41 -13.97 11.15
CA TRP A 9 -8.02 -14.03 11.60
C TRP A 9 -7.59 -12.74 12.30
N TYR A 10 -8.02 -11.57 11.82
CA TYR A 10 -7.73 -10.28 12.46
C TYR A 10 -8.44 -10.10 13.82
N GLN A 11 -9.46 -10.92 14.12
CA GLN A 11 -10.13 -10.94 15.42
C GLN A 11 -9.37 -11.77 16.47
N THR A 12 -8.40 -12.59 16.06
CA THR A 12 -7.53 -13.30 17.00
C THR A 12 -6.56 -12.30 17.67
N ALA A 13 -6.11 -12.59 18.91
CA ALA A 13 -5.16 -11.73 19.62
C ALA A 13 -3.87 -11.46 18.82
N ARG A 14 -3.40 -12.47 18.05
CA ARG A 14 -2.23 -12.35 17.17
C ARG A 14 -2.55 -11.50 15.93
N GLY A 15 -3.64 -11.81 15.25
CA GLY A 15 -4.04 -11.11 14.02
C GLY A 15 -4.36 -9.66 14.28
N HIS A 16 -5.07 -9.37 15.37
CA HIS A 16 -5.37 -8.01 15.80
C HIS A 16 -4.09 -7.20 16.05
N TRP A 17 -3.15 -7.74 16.84
CA TRP A 17 -1.88 -7.05 17.10
C TRP A 17 -1.06 -6.81 15.83
N ILE A 18 -1.00 -7.77 14.91
CA ILE A 18 -0.29 -7.62 13.62
C ILE A 18 -0.98 -6.54 12.79
N GLY A 19 -2.30 -6.63 12.62
CA GLY A 19 -3.06 -5.66 11.82
C GLY A 19 -2.97 -4.22 12.37
N GLU A 20 -3.05 -4.04 13.69
CA GLU A 20 -2.84 -2.72 14.31
C GLU A 20 -1.42 -2.19 14.04
N ARG A 21 -0.40 -3.03 14.18
CA ARG A 21 0.99 -2.60 13.94
C ARG A 21 1.23 -2.24 12.47
N GLU A 22 0.67 -3.01 11.54
CA GLU A 22 0.73 -2.70 10.10
C GLU A 22 -0.01 -1.39 9.79
N ALA A 23 -1.20 -1.18 10.37
CA ALA A 23 -1.97 0.06 10.20
C ALA A 23 -1.23 1.30 10.74
N GLU A 24 -0.61 1.20 11.93
CA GLU A 24 0.23 2.26 12.49
C GLU A 24 1.39 2.63 11.54
N LEU A 25 2.11 1.63 11.05
CA LEU A 25 3.24 1.83 10.13
C LEU A 25 2.82 2.48 8.81
N LEU A 26 1.67 2.09 8.27
CA LEU A 26 1.10 2.71 7.07
C LEU A 26 0.79 4.19 7.32
N LEU A 27 0.16 4.53 8.44
CA LEU A 27 -0.14 5.93 8.82
C LEU A 27 1.13 6.75 9.00
N GLU A 28 2.13 6.20 9.72
CA GLU A 28 3.44 6.83 9.87
C GLU A 28 4.12 7.09 8.51
N GLY A 29 4.00 6.15 7.58
CA GLY A 29 4.57 6.25 6.24
C GLY A 29 3.82 7.23 5.32
N LEU A 30 2.50 7.21 5.35
CA LEU A 30 1.63 8.07 4.53
C LEU A 30 1.60 9.51 5.04
N THR A 31 1.76 9.73 6.36
CA THR A 31 1.66 11.06 6.98
C THR A 31 0.43 11.83 6.50
N PRO A 32 -0.79 11.30 6.75
CA PRO A 32 -2.02 11.87 6.22
C PRO A 32 -2.27 13.29 6.73
N ARG A 33 -2.94 14.10 5.90
CA ARG A 33 -3.40 15.45 6.24
C ARG A 33 -4.93 15.47 6.26
N PRO A 34 -5.55 16.38 6.99
CA PRO A 34 -7.00 16.51 7.01
C PRO A 34 -7.60 16.63 5.59
N GLY A 35 -8.64 15.85 5.31
CA GLY A 35 -9.36 15.87 4.04
C GLY A 35 -8.70 15.13 2.89
N GLU A 36 -7.49 14.56 3.05
CA GLU A 36 -6.83 13.79 1.99
C GLU A 36 -7.55 12.48 1.69
N SER A 37 -7.68 12.18 0.39
CA SER A 37 -8.26 10.93 -0.11
C SER A 37 -7.27 9.77 -0.05
N LEU A 38 -7.75 8.57 0.31
CA LEU A 38 -6.96 7.33 0.35
C LEU A 38 -7.56 6.26 -0.56
N LEU A 39 -6.69 5.57 -1.32
CA LEU A 39 -7.02 4.32 -2.02
C LEU A 39 -6.24 3.15 -1.39
N ASP A 40 -6.96 2.07 -1.09
CA ASP A 40 -6.41 0.77 -0.68
C ASP A 40 -6.45 -0.20 -1.87
N VAL A 41 -5.28 -0.56 -2.42
CA VAL A 41 -5.13 -1.43 -3.60
C VAL A 41 -4.91 -2.87 -3.15
N GLY A 42 -5.82 -3.77 -3.56
CA GLY A 42 -5.90 -5.13 -3.07
C GLY A 42 -6.53 -5.17 -1.67
N CYS A 43 -7.62 -4.43 -1.48
CA CYS A 43 -8.28 -4.23 -0.20
C CYS A 43 -8.87 -5.51 0.44
N GLY A 44 -9.03 -6.57 -0.33
CA GLY A 44 -9.56 -7.85 0.14
C GLY A 44 -10.91 -7.69 0.82
N THR A 45 -11.02 -8.17 2.05
CA THR A 45 -12.23 -8.07 2.89
C THR A 45 -12.47 -6.68 3.49
N GLY A 46 -11.61 -5.70 3.18
CA GLY A 46 -11.73 -4.33 3.65
C GLY A 46 -11.20 -4.07 5.07
N HIS A 47 -10.46 -5.00 5.67
CA HIS A 47 -9.94 -4.84 7.04
C HIS A 47 -9.14 -3.55 7.21
N PHE A 48 -8.11 -3.34 6.39
CA PHE A 48 -7.28 -2.13 6.46
C PHE A 48 -8.02 -0.90 5.93
N THR A 49 -8.85 -1.06 4.91
CA THR A 49 -9.67 0.04 4.37
C THR A 49 -10.57 0.64 5.45
N ARG A 50 -11.30 -0.20 6.21
CA ARG A 50 -12.13 0.24 7.35
C ARG A 50 -11.28 0.86 8.46
N ALA A 51 -10.14 0.23 8.80
CA ALA A 51 -9.23 0.75 9.82
C ALA A 51 -8.70 2.15 9.46
N MET A 52 -8.46 2.44 8.18
CA MET A 52 -8.08 3.78 7.71
C MET A 52 -9.27 4.75 7.74
N ALA A 53 -10.46 4.31 7.33
CA ALA A 53 -11.67 5.15 7.39
C ALA A 53 -12.06 5.56 8.83
N GLU A 54 -11.60 4.82 9.82
CA GLU A 54 -11.76 5.19 11.23
C GLU A 54 -10.77 6.25 11.72
N ARG A 55 -9.64 6.37 11.04
CA ARG A 55 -8.50 7.19 11.47
C ARG A 55 -8.29 8.45 10.62
N LEU A 56 -8.95 8.51 9.46
CA LEU A 56 -8.82 9.61 8.51
C LEU A 56 -10.13 10.40 8.38
N ASP A 57 -10.01 11.71 8.19
CA ASP A 57 -11.16 12.60 7.97
C ASP A 57 -11.56 12.70 6.49
N GLY A 58 -10.71 12.19 5.57
CA GLY A 58 -10.93 12.22 4.14
C GLY A 58 -11.61 10.96 3.59
N PRO A 59 -12.02 10.98 2.30
CA PRO A 59 -12.66 9.85 1.66
C PRO A 59 -11.68 8.68 1.50
N VAL A 60 -12.15 7.47 1.85
CA VAL A 60 -11.40 6.22 1.69
C VAL A 60 -12.08 5.33 0.66
N SER A 61 -11.27 4.73 -0.20
CA SER A 61 -11.73 3.78 -1.23
C SER A 61 -10.90 2.51 -1.19
N GLY A 62 -11.52 1.38 -1.55
CA GLY A 62 -10.84 0.10 -1.72
C GLY A 62 -11.06 -0.48 -3.10
N VAL A 63 -10.05 -1.14 -3.66
CA VAL A 63 -10.15 -1.90 -4.92
C VAL A 63 -9.51 -3.27 -4.76
N ASP A 64 -10.19 -4.32 -5.23
CA ASP A 64 -9.67 -5.69 -5.25
C ASP A 64 -10.13 -6.40 -6.52
N LEU A 65 -9.33 -7.38 -6.98
CA LEU A 65 -9.64 -8.18 -8.17
C LEU A 65 -10.81 -9.16 -7.93
N ASP A 66 -10.97 -9.63 -6.69
CA ASP A 66 -11.95 -10.64 -6.31
C ASP A 66 -13.30 -10.00 -5.95
N PRO A 67 -14.36 -10.17 -6.81
CA PRO A 67 -15.67 -9.57 -6.53
C PRO A 67 -16.32 -10.10 -5.25
N ALA A 68 -16.03 -11.34 -4.83
CA ALA A 68 -16.60 -11.89 -3.60
C ALA A 68 -16.01 -11.20 -2.36
N ARG A 69 -14.71 -10.83 -2.40
CA ARG A 69 -14.07 -10.06 -1.34
C ARG A 69 -14.59 -8.62 -1.29
N VAL A 70 -14.74 -7.99 -2.45
CA VAL A 70 -15.32 -6.64 -2.56
C VAL A 70 -16.73 -6.60 -2.00
N GLU A 71 -17.57 -7.59 -2.33
CA GLU A 71 -18.92 -7.67 -1.78
C GLU A 71 -18.92 -7.89 -0.27
N TYR A 72 -18.04 -8.78 0.22
CA TYR A 72 -17.85 -8.96 1.66
C TYR A 72 -17.46 -7.64 2.34
N ALA A 73 -16.52 -6.90 1.77
CA ALA A 73 -16.08 -5.61 2.30
C ALA A 73 -17.23 -4.60 2.39
N ARG A 74 -18.06 -4.49 1.34
CA ARG A 74 -19.23 -3.60 1.30
C ARG A 74 -20.26 -3.93 2.37
N VAL A 75 -20.60 -5.22 2.53
CA VAL A 75 -21.60 -5.67 3.50
C VAL A 75 -21.16 -5.42 4.94
N HIS A 76 -19.86 -5.47 5.22
CA HIS A 76 -19.30 -5.30 6.55
C HIS A 76 -18.78 -3.88 6.83
N ASP A 77 -19.01 -2.94 5.91
CA ASP A 77 -18.63 -1.54 6.09
C ASP A 77 -19.76 -0.71 6.72
N ALA A 78 -19.44 -0.03 7.81
CA ALA A 78 -20.36 0.87 8.52
C ALA A 78 -20.08 2.36 8.22
N ARG A 79 -19.06 2.68 7.39
CA ARG A 79 -18.56 4.04 7.20
C ARG A 79 -18.72 4.59 5.79
N SER A 80 -19.49 3.91 4.95
CA SER A 80 -19.74 4.30 3.56
C SER A 80 -18.46 4.45 2.71
N VAL A 81 -17.50 3.55 2.92
CA VAL A 81 -16.31 3.43 2.09
C VAL A 81 -16.71 3.02 0.65
N SER A 82 -16.06 3.56 -0.34
CA SER A 82 -16.28 3.19 -1.74
C SER A 82 -15.43 1.97 -2.10
N TYR A 83 -16.07 0.85 -2.48
CA TYR A 83 -15.38 -0.35 -2.92
C TYR A 83 -15.63 -0.63 -4.40
N ALA A 84 -14.58 -0.99 -5.16
CA ALA A 84 -14.65 -1.33 -6.57
C ALA A 84 -13.96 -2.66 -6.87
N VAL A 85 -14.43 -3.35 -7.91
CA VAL A 85 -13.69 -4.48 -8.49
C VAL A 85 -12.72 -3.92 -9.53
N GLY A 86 -11.43 -4.29 -9.44
CA GLY A 86 -10.42 -3.82 -10.38
C GLY A 86 -9.09 -4.55 -10.23
N ASP A 87 -8.31 -4.55 -11.32
CA ASP A 87 -6.99 -5.15 -11.36
C ASP A 87 -5.94 -4.12 -10.93
N ALA A 88 -5.10 -4.47 -9.96
CA ALA A 88 -4.00 -3.62 -9.50
C ALA A 88 -3.00 -3.27 -10.62
N ARG A 89 -2.93 -4.09 -11.69
CA ARG A 89 -2.05 -3.89 -12.85
C ARG A 89 -2.62 -2.89 -13.87
N ALA A 90 -3.90 -2.54 -13.74
CA ALA A 90 -4.62 -1.61 -14.62
C ALA A 90 -5.76 -0.96 -13.82
N LEU A 91 -5.42 -0.06 -12.90
CA LEU A 91 -6.38 0.58 -12.01
C LEU A 91 -7.36 1.48 -12.77
N PRO A 92 -8.68 1.39 -12.51
CA PRO A 92 -9.71 2.13 -13.24
C PRO A 92 -9.81 3.59 -12.75
N TYR A 93 -8.68 4.23 -12.48
CA TYR A 93 -8.60 5.58 -11.96
C TYR A 93 -7.65 6.43 -12.79
N ALA A 94 -7.91 7.74 -12.86
CA ALA A 94 -7.04 8.69 -13.53
C ALA A 94 -5.70 8.88 -12.79
N ASP A 95 -4.72 9.44 -13.48
CA ASP A 95 -3.43 9.84 -12.88
C ASP A 95 -3.66 10.81 -11.73
N ALA A 96 -2.88 10.62 -10.65
CA ALA A 96 -2.92 11.49 -9.47
C ALA A 96 -4.34 11.71 -8.90
N SER A 97 -5.21 10.69 -8.95
CA SER A 97 -6.61 10.78 -8.49
C SER A 97 -6.76 10.65 -6.98
N PHE A 98 -5.78 10.08 -6.28
CA PHE A 98 -5.79 9.95 -4.82
C PHE A 98 -4.57 10.62 -4.18
N ASP A 99 -4.79 11.34 -3.09
CA ASP A 99 -3.70 11.98 -2.35
C ASP A 99 -2.76 10.94 -1.75
N LEU A 100 -3.34 9.87 -1.22
CA LEU A 100 -2.66 8.74 -0.59
C LEU A 100 -3.07 7.44 -1.26
N VAL A 101 -2.10 6.53 -1.44
CA VAL A 101 -2.38 5.17 -1.92
C VAL A 101 -1.64 4.17 -1.03
N MET A 102 -2.33 3.10 -0.63
CA MET A 102 -1.71 1.99 0.09
C MET A 102 -2.00 0.65 -0.55
N SER A 103 -1.19 -0.36 -0.19
CA SER A 103 -1.45 -1.77 -0.47
C SER A 103 -0.82 -2.61 0.63
N VAL A 104 -1.55 -3.56 1.20
CA VAL A 104 -1.08 -4.36 2.35
C VAL A 104 -1.01 -5.83 1.99
N ALA A 105 0.19 -6.36 1.80
CA ALA A 105 0.48 -7.76 1.47
C ALA A 105 -0.29 -8.32 0.25
N ALA A 106 -0.99 -7.48 -0.52
CA ALA A 106 -1.78 -7.88 -1.68
C ALA A 106 -0.93 -8.09 -2.93
N LEU A 107 0.06 -7.23 -3.18
CA LEU A 107 0.94 -7.32 -4.35
C LEU A 107 1.79 -8.59 -4.36
N CYS A 108 1.98 -9.22 -3.21
CA CYS A 108 2.64 -10.53 -3.09
C CYS A 108 1.91 -11.66 -3.85
N PHE A 109 0.67 -11.43 -4.29
CA PHE A 109 -0.15 -12.38 -5.05
C PHE A 109 -0.41 -11.94 -6.51
N VAL A 110 0.20 -10.84 -6.94
CA VAL A 110 0.05 -10.32 -8.31
C VAL A 110 1.19 -10.84 -9.18
N ASP A 111 0.87 -11.43 -10.34
CA ASP A 111 1.88 -12.02 -11.23
C ASP A 111 2.87 -10.98 -11.77
N ASP A 112 2.37 -9.84 -12.28
CA ASP A 112 3.17 -8.69 -12.70
C ASP A 112 3.08 -7.57 -11.63
N GLU A 113 3.83 -7.76 -10.56
CA GLU A 113 3.90 -6.77 -9.49
C GLU A 113 4.49 -5.44 -9.94
N ALA A 114 5.41 -5.45 -10.93
CA ALA A 114 5.99 -4.22 -11.46
C ALA A 114 4.92 -3.35 -12.16
N ALA A 115 3.97 -3.97 -12.87
CA ALA A 115 2.82 -3.25 -13.41
C ALA A 115 1.96 -2.65 -12.29
N ALA A 116 1.68 -3.41 -11.23
CA ALA A 116 0.90 -2.93 -10.10
C ALA A 116 1.59 -1.76 -9.37
N PHE A 117 2.92 -1.83 -9.19
CA PHE A 117 3.69 -0.72 -8.63
C PHE A 117 3.62 0.54 -9.49
N ARG A 118 3.72 0.41 -10.84
CA ARG A 118 3.54 1.54 -11.77
C ARG A 118 2.17 2.18 -11.62
N GLU A 119 1.11 1.38 -11.54
CA GLU A 119 -0.25 1.86 -11.39
C GLU A 119 -0.48 2.56 -10.05
N ILE A 120 0.01 2.00 -8.94
CA ILE A 120 -0.03 2.64 -7.62
C ILE A 120 0.64 4.02 -7.68
N VAL A 121 1.84 4.11 -8.24
CA VAL A 121 2.55 5.40 -8.39
C VAL A 121 1.79 6.34 -9.33
N ARG A 122 1.20 5.85 -10.43
CA ARG A 122 0.43 6.64 -11.39
C ARG A 122 -0.77 7.31 -10.75
N VAL A 123 -1.57 6.57 -9.98
CA VAL A 123 -2.80 7.10 -9.36
C VAL A 123 -2.53 7.91 -8.10
N THR A 124 -1.32 7.80 -7.52
CA THR A 124 -0.90 8.59 -6.35
C THR A 124 -0.67 10.04 -6.73
N ARG A 125 -1.22 10.97 -5.95
CA ARG A 125 -0.93 12.41 -6.07
C ARG A 125 0.24 12.82 -5.17
N ARG A 126 0.29 12.33 -3.93
CA ARG A 126 1.28 12.77 -2.94
C ARG A 126 2.14 11.62 -2.41
N ARG A 127 1.59 10.67 -1.67
CA ARG A 127 2.37 9.60 -1.02
C ARG A 127 1.74 8.23 -1.19
N PHE A 128 2.60 7.23 -1.20
CA PHE A 128 2.19 5.82 -1.17
C PHE A 128 2.88 5.06 -0.03
N ALA A 129 2.25 3.96 0.41
CA ALA A 129 2.78 3.02 1.37
C ALA A 129 2.41 1.58 0.96
N ILE A 130 3.40 0.74 0.72
CA ILE A 130 3.21 -0.64 0.23
C ILE A 130 3.84 -1.61 1.19
N GLY A 131 3.05 -2.53 1.71
CA GLY A 131 3.46 -3.62 2.59
C GLY A 131 3.72 -4.90 1.79
N LEU A 132 4.90 -5.48 1.93
CA LEU A 132 5.31 -6.73 1.29
C LEU A 132 5.74 -7.77 2.33
N LEU A 133 5.64 -9.05 1.96
CA LEU A 133 6.11 -10.18 2.78
C LEU A 133 7.62 -10.34 2.64
N ASN A 134 8.31 -10.45 3.80
CA ASN A 134 9.77 -10.51 3.84
C ASN A 134 10.30 -11.95 3.89
N ARG A 135 11.11 -12.32 2.90
CA ARG A 135 11.79 -13.62 2.81
C ARG A 135 12.87 -13.83 3.89
N HIS A 136 13.40 -12.77 4.48
CA HIS A 136 14.40 -12.84 5.55
C HIS A 136 13.79 -12.82 6.95
N SER A 137 12.57 -13.33 7.12
CA SER A 137 11.84 -13.30 8.39
C SER A 137 11.62 -14.69 8.99
N LEU A 138 11.34 -14.73 10.29
CA LEU A 138 10.89 -15.95 10.97
C LEU A 138 9.54 -16.44 10.44
N LEU A 139 8.68 -15.53 9.96
CA LEU A 139 7.41 -15.89 9.34
C LEU A 139 7.64 -16.71 8.08
N TRP A 140 8.56 -16.29 7.20
CA TRP A 140 8.90 -17.04 6.00
C TRP A 140 9.45 -18.44 6.30
N LEU A 141 10.29 -18.56 7.34
CA LEU A 141 10.82 -19.86 7.75
C LEU A 141 9.72 -20.85 8.16
N ARG A 142 8.62 -20.35 8.74
CA ARG A 142 7.49 -21.17 9.21
C ARG A 142 6.42 -21.39 8.15
N GLU A 143 6.07 -20.35 7.39
CA GLU A 143 4.88 -20.34 6.54
C GLU A 143 5.18 -20.16 5.04
N GLY A 144 6.35 -19.61 4.68
CA GLY A 144 6.65 -19.24 3.28
C GLY A 144 7.36 -20.33 2.48
N ARG A 145 8.03 -21.28 3.13
CA ARG A 145 8.78 -22.33 2.44
C ARG A 145 7.87 -23.29 1.68
N GLY A 146 8.36 -23.81 0.55
CA GLY A 146 7.65 -24.83 -0.24
C GLY A 146 6.37 -24.30 -0.91
N GLY A 147 6.32 -23.02 -1.30
CA GLY A 147 5.15 -22.42 -1.97
C GLY A 147 4.12 -21.81 -1.02
N GLY A 148 4.44 -21.70 0.26
CA GLY A 148 3.60 -21.10 1.28
C GLY A 148 2.52 -22.03 1.85
N ARG A 149 2.02 -21.68 3.04
CA ARG A 149 0.97 -22.40 3.77
C ARG A 149 -0.19 -21.48 4.11
N GLY A 150 -1.40 -22.02 4.23
CA GLY A 150 -2.58 -21.28 4.63
C GLY A 150 -2.82 -20.05 3.75
N GLY A 151 -2.94 -18.88 4.34
CA GLY A 151 -3.12 -17.59 3.65
C GLY A 151 -1.93 -17.12 2.83
N TYR A 152 -0.76 -17.75 2.99
CA TYR A 152 0.47 -17.40 2.25
C TYR A 152 0.73 -18.33 1.05
N ARG A 153 -0.18 -19.24 0.73
CA ARG A 153 -0.05 -20.14 -0.42
C ARG A 153 0.02 -19.32 -1.71
N GLY A 154 1.09 -19.53 -2.49
CA GLY A 154 1.32 -18.81 -3.75
C GLY A 154 1.85 -17.38 -3.57
N ALA A 155 2.04 -16.92 -2.33
CA ALA A 155 2.59 -15.60 -2.10
C ALA A 155 4.05 -15.51 -2.55
N ARG A 156 4.40 -14.43 -3.22
CA ARG A 156 5.79 -14.02 -3.47
C ARG A 156 6.35 -13.32 -2.24
N TRP A 157 7.56 -13.72 -1.86
CA TRP A 157 8.27 -13.17 -0.71
C TRP A 157 9.49 -12.40 -1.19
N HIS A 158 9.69 -11.22 -0.67
CA HIS A 158 10.71 -10.27 -1.12
C HIS A 158 11.84 -10.13 -0.11
N THR A 159 13.01 -9.77 -0.59
CA THR A 159 14.03 -9.12 0.22
C THR A 159 13.86 -7.60 0.14
N VAL A 160 14.46 -6.86 1.07
CA VAL A 160 14.50 -5.37 1.01
C VAL A 160 15.16 -4.88 -0.30
N ALA A 161 16.14 -5.63 -0.84
CA ALA A 161 16.78 -5.30 -2.11
C ALA A 161 15.83 -5.45 -3.29
N GLU A 162 15.11 -6.57 -3.39
CA GLU A 162 14.10 -6.80 -4.43
C GLU A 162 12.97 -5.77 -4.35
N ALA A 163 12.49 -5.45 -3.14
CA ALA A 163 11.49 -4.39 -2.94
C ALA A 163 11.99 -3.01 -3.43
N ARG A 164 13.29 -2.73 -3.25
CA ARG A 164 13.91 -1.49 -3.77
C ARG A 164 14.01 -1.51 -5.30
N ASP A 165 14.29 -2.67 -5.87
CA ASP A 165 14.41 -2.81 -7.32
C ASP A 165 13.07 -2.58 -8.04
N LEU A 166 11.94 -2.89 -7.41
CA LEU A 166 10.60 -2.58 -7.91
C LEU A 166 10.34 -1.06 -8.04
N MET A 167 11.09 -0.23 -7.31
CA MET A 167 10.99 1.23 -7.40
C MET A 167 11.87 1.85 -8.49
N ARG A 168 12.76 1.06 -9.12
CA ARG A 168 13.68 1.60 -10.11
C ARG A 168 12.97 2.11 -11.36
N GLY A 169 13.32 3.32 -11.79
CA GLY A 169 12.75 3.94 -12.98
C GLY A 169 11.33 4.49 -12.80
N LEU A 170 10.73 4.35 -11.61
CA LEU A 170 9.48 5.02 -11.31
C LEU A 170 9.71 6.49 -10.93
N PRO A 171 8.75 7.39 -11.22
CA PRO A 171 8.84 8.80 -10.85
C PRO A 171 8.52 8.99 -9.36
N VAL A 172 9.41 8.50 -8.49
CA VAL A 172 9.24 8.52 -7.05
C VAL A 172 10.42 9.17 -6.33
N GLY A 173 10.12 9.90 -5.26
CA GLY A 173 11.08 10.48 -4.34
C GLY A 173 10.88 9.99 -2.92
N ASP A 174 11.78 10.34 -2.01
CA ASP A 174 11.73 10.03 -0.58
C ASP A 174 11.45 8.56 -0.26
N VAL A 175 11.94 7.64 -1.09
CA VAL A 175 11.71 6.20 -0.90
C VAL A 175 12.41 5.72 0.36
N ARG A 176 11.63 5.19 1.30
CA ARG A 176 12.11 4.60 2.56
C ARG A 176 11.60 3.17 2.69
N MET A 177 12.40 2.35 3.35
CA MET A 177 12.04 0.96 3.64
C MET A 177 12.28 0.67 5.10
N HIS A 178 11.27 0.10 5.73
CA HIS A 178 11.30 -0.35 7.12
C HIS A 178 10.87 -1.82 7.18
N THR A 179 11.37 -2.56 8.15
CA THR A 179 10.83 -3.89 8.44
C THR A 179 10.26 -3.92 9.85
N ALA A 180 9.19 -4.69 10.03
CA ALA A 180 8.45 -4.80 11.27
C ALA A 180 7.93 -6.23 11.47
N ILE A 181 7.40 -6.51 12.66
CA ILE A 181 6.87 -7.81 13.05
C ILE A 181 7.99 -8.85 13.07
N HIS A 182 9.03 -8.56 13.86
CA HIS A 182 10.21 -9.43 13.97
C HIS A 182 9.89 -10.79 14.59
N LEU A 183 8.96 -10.83 15.54
CA LEU A 183 8.45 -12.06 16.14
C LEU A 183 6.94 -12.21 15.83
N PRO A 184 6.53 -13.04 14.88
CA PRO A 184 5.15 -13.10 14.42
C PRO A 184 4.18 -13.80 15.39
N GLY A 185 4.58 -14.06 16.63
CA GLY A 185 3.76 -14.73 17.65
C GLY A 185 2.73 -13.83 18.33
N GLY A 186 2.91 -12.50 18.32
CA GLY A 186 1.97 -11.52 18.91
C GLY A 186 1.93 -11.49 20.46
N GLY A 187 2.73 -12.32 21.15
CA GLY A 187 2.80 -12.35 22.62
C GLY A 187 3.61 -11.18 23.22
N PRO A 188 3.70 -11.10 24.59
CA PRO A 188 4.41 -10.01 25.25
C PRO A 188 5.87 -9.83 24.78
N CYS A 189 6.61 -10.94 24.59
CA CYS A 189 7.96 -10.89 24.05
C CYS A 189 8.02 -10.31 22.64
N ALA A 190 7.04 -10.64 21.77
CA ALA A 190 6.98 -10.09 20.42
C ALA A 190 6.77 -8.58 20.44
N ARG A 191 5.88 -8.09 21.30
CA ARG A 191 5.60 -6.66 21.48
C ARG A 191 6.79 -5.90 22.05
N LEU A 192 7.53 -6.51 22.98
CA LEU A 192 8.75 -5.93 23.52
C LEU A 192 9.85 -5.83 22.45
N VAL A 193 10.09 -6.91 21.73
CA VAL A 193 11.06 -6.92 20.62
C VAL A 193 10.71 -5.86 19.60
N GLU A 194 9.43 -5.73 19.20
CA GLU A 194 8.99 -4.73 18.23
C GLU A 194 9.26 -3.28 18.66
N ARG A 195 9.26 -3.00 19.98
CA ARG A 195 9.56 -1.67 20.53
C ARG A 195 11.06 -1.33 20.55
N VAL A 196 11.90 -2.34 20.81
CA VAL A 196 13.34 -2.10 21.04
C VAL A 196 14.21 -2.49 19.85
N TRP A 197 13.67 -3.29 18.92
CA TRP A 197 14.44 -3.80 17.79
C TRP A 197 14.56 -2.75 16.69
N PRO A 198 15.76 -2.51 16.17
CA PRO A 198 15.94 -1.49 15.13
C PRO A 198 15.16 -1.84 13.86
N SER A 199 14.25 -0.99 13.43
CA SER A 199 13.46 -1.16 12.20
C SER A 199 14.28 -1.22 10.90
N ARG A 200 15.59 -0.91 10.99
CA ARG A 200 16.55 -1.01 9.89
C ARG A 200 17.08 -2.43 9.67
N LEU A 201 16.91 -3.34 10.63
CA LEU A 201 17.33 -4.73 10.46
C LEU A 201 16.32 -5.44 9.55
N PRO A 202 16.77 -6.11 8.47
CA PRO A 202 15.88 -6.66 7.44
C PRO A 202 15.22 -8.00 7.85
N THR A 203 14.84 -8.15 9.13
CA THR A 203 14.37 -9.43 9.71
C THR A 203 12.89 -9.46 10.07
N GLY A 204 12.19 -8.33 10.00
CA GLY A 204 10.74 -8.28 10.23
C GLY A 204 9.97 -8.99 9.12
N ALA A 205 8.81 -9.56 9.45
CA ALA A 205 7.94 -10.28 8.50
C ALA A 205 7.31 -9.37 7.45
N PHE A 206 7.16 -8.10 7.76
CA PHE A 206 6.57 -7.06 6.94
C PHE A 206 7.66 -6.10 6.46
N ILE A 207 7.73 -5.84 5.14
CA ILE A 207 8.53 -4.77 4.55
C ILE A 207 7.58 -3.65 4.17
N LEU A 208 7.70 -2.49 4.80
CA LEU A 208 7.00 -1.28 4.40
C LEU A 208 7.87 -0.48 3.44
N VAL A 209 7.38 -0.25 2.24
CA VAL A 209 7.94 0.65 1.24
C VAL A 209 7.10 1.91 1.21
N THR A 210 7.68 3.06 1.47
CA THR A 210 6.99 4.35 1.40
C THR A 210 7.72 5.29 0.46
N GLY A 211 7.00 6.20 -0.15
CA GLY A 211 7.58 7.23 -1.02
C GLY A 211 6.57 8.31 -1.38
N SER A 212 7.06 9.33 -2.07
CA SER A 212 6.26 10.38 -2.68
C SER A 212 6.29 10.24 -4.21
N ARG A 213 5.20 10.59 -4.88
CA ARG A 213 5.22 10.75 -6.34
C ARG A 213 5.97 12.03 -6.68
N MET A 214 6.94 11.94 -7.57
CA MET A 214 7.56 13.11 -8.18
C MET A 214 6.59 13.66 -9.24
N GLN A 215 6.20 14.91 -9.09
CA GLN A 215 5.47 15.59 -10.16
C GLN A 215 6.42 15.82 -11.33
N PRO A 216 5.99 15.61 -12.59
CA PRO A 216 6.79 16.04 -13.72
C PRO A 216 7.03 17.55 -13.57
N ASP A 217 8.29 17.96 -13.77
CA ASP A 217 8.70 19.36 -13.75
C ASP A 217 7.92 20.09 -14.88
N VAL A 218 6.81 20.71 -14.52
CA VAL A 218 6.08 21.58 -15.43
C VAL A 218 6.91 22.85 -15.53
N ARG A 219 7.90 22.86 -16.45
CA ARG A 219 8.53 24.12 -16.85
C ARG A 219 7.40 25.01 -17.36
N PRO A 220 7.24 26.24 -16.84
CA PRO A 220 6.31 27.18 -17.43
C PRO A 220 6.69 27.34 -18.92
N VAL A 221 5.74 27.03 -19.78
CA VAL A 221 5.87 27.38 -21.20
C VAL A 221 5.89 28.91 -21.21
N ASP A 222 7.07 29.49 -21.46
CA ASP A 222 7.19 30.91 -21.74
C ASP A 222 6.30 31.21 -22.94
N LEU A 223 5.10 31.69 -22.67
CA LEU A 223 4.26 32.38 -23.64
C LEU A 223 4.95 33.69 -23.95
N ALA A 224 6.06 33.60 -24.68
CA ALA A 224 6.64 34.77 -25.35
C ALA A 224 5.57 35.28 -26.33
N CYS A 225 4.85 36.27 -25.89
CA CYS A 225 3.90 37.03 -26.67
C CYS A 225 4.67 37.60 -27.88
N SER A 226 4.51 36.98 -29.05
CA SER A 226 4.97 37.54 -30.32
C SER A 226 4.12 38.76 -30.61
N ALA A 227 4.58 39.92 -30.16
CA ALA A 227 4.06 41.20 -30.62
C ALA A 227 4.47 41.38 -32.09
N ALA A 228 3.51 41.26 -32.98
CA ALA A 228 3.69 41.60 -34.38
C ALA A 228 3.92 43.15 -34.49
N PRO A 229 4.90 43.57 -35.32
CA PRO A 229 5.07 45.00 -35.54
C PRO A 229 3.93 45.56 -36.41
N THR A 230 3.25 46.57 -35.90
CA THR A 230 2.35 47.39 -36.63
C THR A 230 3.13 48.13 -37.73
N GLN A 231 2.83 47.85 -38.99
CA GLN A 231 3.29 48.69 -40.11
C GLN A 231 2.41 49.93 -40.17
N GLU A 232 3.02 51.09 -39.88
CA GLU A 232 2.48 52.37 -40.27
C GLU A 232 2.70 52.57 -41.77
N THR A 233 1.60 52.74 -42.52
CA THR A 233 1.63 53.25 -43.91
C THR A 233 1.36 54.72 -43.90
N SER A 234 2.35 55.50 -44.40
CA SER A 234 2.18 56.88 -44.81
C SER A 234 1.46 57.00 -46.12
#